data_31700d7c002c71d4a84acb74d9574db7
#
_entry.id   31700d7c002c71d4a84acb74d9574db7
#
_cell.length_a   1.000
_cell.length_b   1.000
_cell.length_c   1.000
_cell.angle_alpha   90.00
_cell.angle_beta   90.00
_cell.angle_gamma   90.00
#
_symmetry.space_group_name_H-M   'P 1'
#
loop_
_entity.id
_entity.type
_entity.pdbx_description
1 polymer ?
#
loop_
_entity_poly.entity_id
_entity_poly.type
_entity_poly.pdbx_seq_one_letter_code
_entity_poly.pdbx_strand_id
1 'polypeptide(L)'
;MNYEELLTQIAKTLTRIADVLPRSDLTTILYPTERVKEAVAQLYAHIIKFIQFAVRWYKKGKIAHSIAAILQPFQISCKDIVEEIAECSRRVDSLASAASKAELRDLHITVLQLAEMVMC
;
A
#
# COMPACT_ATOMS: atom_id res chain seq x y z
N MET A 1 2.40 -23.68 -5.96
CA MET A 1 1.23 -22.86 -6.31
C MET A 1 0.76 -23.21 -7.71
N ASN A 2 -0.52 -23.53 -7.87
CA ASN A 2 -1.10 -23.85 -9.19
C ASN A 2 -1.76 -22.60 -9.81
N TYR A 3 -2.34 -22.76 -10.98
CA TYR A 3 -3.01 -21.67 -11.70
C TYR A 3 -4.13 -21.03 -10.89
N GLU A 4 -4.99 -21.86 -10.25
CA GLU A 4 -6.11 -21.37 -9.45
C GLU A 4 -5.65 -20.60 -8.22
N GLU A 5 -4.58 -21.07 -7.56
CA GLU A 5 -4.00 -20.38 -6.42
C GLU A 5 -3.40 -19.03 -6.83
N LEU A 6 -2.73 -18.97 -7.96
CA LEU A 6 -2.17 -17.74 -8.49
C LEU A 6 -3.28 -16.75 -8.85
N LEU A 7 -4.35 -17.22 -9.49
CA LEU A 7 -5.51 -16.40 -9.81
C LEU A 7 -6.15 -15.84 -8.54
N THR A 8 -6.31 -16.67 -7.52
CA THR A 8 -6.83 -16.26 -6.22
C THR A 8 -5.94 -15.20 -5.57
N GLN A 9 -4.64 -15.40 -5.63
CA GLN A 9 -3.67 -14.44 -5.07
C GLN A 9 -3.74 -13.09 -5.76
N ILE A 10 -3.85 -13.08 -7.09
CA ILE A 10 -4.01 -11.86 -7.88
C ILE A 10 -5.31 -11.14 -7.50
N ALA A 11 -6.41 -11.88 -7.40
CA ALA A 11 -7.72 -11.32 -7.03
C ALA A 11 -7.69 -10.70 -5.62
N LYS A 12 -7.09 -11.39 -4.66
CA LYS A 12 -6.95 -10.87 -3.29
C LYS A 12 -6.10 -9.60 -3.26
N THR A 13 -5.02 -9.55 -4.03
CA THR A 13 -4.14 -8.39 -4.10
C THR A 13 -4.85 -7.20 -4.73
N LEU A 14 -5.63 -7.41 -5.79
CA LEU A 14 -6.44 -6.35 -6.39
C LEU A 14 -7.43 -5.77 -5.39
N THR A 15 -8.04 -6.62 -4.56
CA THR A 15 -8.95 -6.18 -3.50
C THR A 15 -8.22 -5.31 -2.46
N ARG A 16 -7.02 -5.69 -2.06
CA ARG A 16 -6.19 -4.91 -1.14
C ARG A 16 -5.78 -3.57 -1.75
N ILE A 17 -5.43 -3.55 -3.02
CA ILE A 17 -5.09 -2.32 -3.75
C ILE A 17 -6.28 -1.36 -3.76
N ALA A 18 -7.48 -1.87 -4.02
CA ALA A 18 -8.70 -1.08 -4.02
C ALA A 18 -8.98 -0.44 -2.65
N ASP A 19 -8.61 -1.11 -1.56
CA ASP A 19 -8.72 -0.59 -0.20
C ASP A 19 -7.62 0.44 0.12
N VAL A 20 -6.39 0.15 -0.28
CA VAL A 20 -5.22 0.96 0.06
C VAL A 20 -5.18 2.29 -0.68
N LEU A 21 -5.59 2.33 -1.94
CA LEU A 21 -5.47 3.53 -2.78
C LEU A 21 -6.21 4.75 -2.20
N PRO A 22 -7.50 4.65 -1.84
CA PRO A 22 -8.20 5.80 -1.27
C PRO A 22 -7.62 6.23 0.07
N ARG A 23 -7.19 5.28 0.89
CA ARG A 23 -6.61 5.54 2.21
C ARG A 23 -5.27 6.25 2.08
N SER A 24 -4.42 5.83 1.14
CA SER A 24 -3.13 6.46 0.89
C SER A 24 -3.28 7.87 0.33
N ASP A 25 -4.26 8.07 -0.55
CA ASP A 25 -4.58 9.37 -1.11
C ASP A 25 -5.03 10.34 0.00
N LEU A 26 -5.92 9.89 0.88
CA LEU A 26 -6.37 10.67 2.03
C LEU A 26 -5.21 11.01 2.96
N THR A 27 -4.32 10.07 3.22
CA THR A 27 -3.13 10.30 4.05
C THR A 27 -2.24 11.40 3.47
N THR A 28 -2.05 11.41 2.15
CA THR A 28 -1.26 12.45 1.47
C THR A 28 -1.91 13.82 1.59
N ILE A 29 -3.22 13.87 1.53
CA ILE A 29 -3.99 15.13 1.68
C ILE A 29 -3.88 15.66 3.10
N LEU A 30 -4.07 14.80 4.09
CA LEU A 30 -4.07 15.19 5.51
C LEU A 30 -2.67 15.50 6.04
N TYR A 31 -1.66 14.77 5.59
CA TYR A 31 -0.28 14.87 6.07
C TYR A 31 0.70 14.98 4.91
N PRO A 32 0.78 16.12 4.22
CA PRO A 32 1.60 16.29 3.01
C PRO A 32 3.08 16.49 3.33
N THR A 33 3.66 15.65 4.16
CA THR A 33 5.08 15.67 4.46
C THR A 33 5.88 14.94 3.38
N GLU A 34 7.19 15.25 3.27
CA GLU A 34 8.05 14.55 2.30
C GLU A 34 8.11 13.06 2.56
N ARG A 35 8.15 12.63 3.82
CA ARG A 35 8.16 11.21 4.18
C ARG A 35 6.90 10.48 3.73
N VAL A 36 5.74 11.10 3.93
CA VAL A 36 4.46 10.52 3.50
C VAL A 36 4.41 10.45 1.97
N LYS A 37 4.81 11.51 1.29
CA LYS A 37 4.82 11.55 -0.18
C LYS A 37 5.73 10.47 -0.77
N GLU A 38 6.93 10.29 -0.21
CA GLU A 38 7.86 9.25 -0.65
C GLU A 38 7.30 7.85 -0.42
N ALA A 39 6.74 7.61 0.77
CA ALA A 39 6.17 6.31 1.10
C ALA A 39 5.00 5.95 0.19
N VAL A 40 4.12 6.92 -0.11
CA VAL A 40 2.99 6.74 -1.02
C VAL A 40 3.47 6.54 -2.46
N ALA A 41 4.50 7.28 -2.89
CA ALA A 41 5.09 7.09 -4.21
C ALA A 41 5.68 5.69 -4.39
N GLN A 42 6.38 5.16 -3.37
CA GLN A 42 6.89 3.80 -3.39
C GLN A 42 5.77 2.77 -3.44
N LEU A 43 4.72 2.97 -2.67
CA LEU A 43 3.54 2.11 -2.69
C LEU A 43 2.92 2.08 -4.09
N TYR A 44 2.72 3.22 -4.72
CA TYR A 44 2.16 3.30 -6.06
C TYR A 44 3.07 2.65 -7.10
N ALA A 45 4.39 2.79 -6.98
CA ALA A 45 5.34 2.14 -7.87
C ALA A 45 5.20 0.61 -7.80
N HIS A 46 5.05 0.04 -6.62
CA HIS A 46 4.86 -1.40 -6.46
C HIS A 46 3.49 -1.85 -6.96
N ILE A 47 2.45 -1.04 -6.77
CA ILE A 47 1.12 -1.31 -7.32
C ILE A 47 1.17 -1.35 -8.85
N ILE A 48 1.87 -0.42 -9.48
CA ILE A 48 2.04 -0.38 -10.94
C ILE A 48 2.78 -1.64 -11.41
N LYS A 49 3.85 -2.05 -10.72
CA LYS A 49 4.56 -3.30 -11.01
C LYS A 49 3.62 -4.50 -10.94
N PHE A 50 2.76 -4.53 -9.93
CA PHE A 50 1.80 -5.62 -9.77
C PHE A 50 0.80 -5.65 -10.93
N ILE A 51 0.27 -4.49 -11.32
CA ILE A 51 -0.68 -4.40 -12.45
C ILE A 51 0.00 -4.84 -13.75
N GLN A 52 1.24 -4.41 -14.00
CA GLN A 52 2.01 -4.85 -15.16
C GLN A 52 2.25 -6.36 -15.15
N PHE A 53 2.55 -6.91 -13.98
CA PHE A 53 2.69 -8.35 -13.80
C PHE A 53 1.39 -9.08 -14.13
N ALA A 54 0.26 -8.62 -13.58
CA ALA A 54 -1.04 -9.23 -13.79
C ALA A 54 -1.45 -9.21 -15.27
N VAL A 55 -1.20 -8.08 -15.96
CA VAL A 55 -1.49 -7.92 -17.39
C VAL A 55 -0.62 -8.87 -18.22
N ARG A 56 0.68 -8.97 -17.94
CA ARG A 56 1.58 -9.88 -18.64
C ARG A 56 1.18 -11.33 -18.43
N TRP A 57 0.83 -11.68 -17.19
CA TRP A 57 0.35 -13.01 -16.86
C TRP A 57 -0.92 -13.36 -17.65
N TYR A 58 -1.88 -12.44 -17.69
CA TYR A 58 -3.12 -12.61 -18.45
C TYR A 58 -2.86 -12.74 -19.96
N LYS A 59 -1.98 -11.89 -20.52
CA LYS A 59 -1.67 -11.88 -21.95
C LYS A 59 -0.92 -13.13 -22.43
N LYS A 60 -0.08 -13.72 -21.59
CA LYS A 60 0.61 -14.98 -21.93
C LYS A 60 -0.38 -16.15 -22.05
N GLY A 61 -1.57 -15.96 -21.54
CA GLY A 61 -2.74 -16.65 -21.96
C GLY A 61 -2.82 -18.12 -21.61
N LYS A 62 -3.86 -18.66 -22.13
CA LYS A 62 -4.33 -20.03 -21.83
C LYS A 62 -3.32 -21.12 -22.18
N ILE A 63 -2.44 -20.87 -23.15
CA ILE A 63 -1.46 -21.87 -23.61
C ILE A 63 -0.29 -21.96 -22.64
N ALA A 64 0.20 -20.85 -22.15
CA ALA A 64 1.32 -20.80 -21.22
C ALA A 64 0.98 -21.34 -19.83
N HIS A 65 -0.30 -21.32 -19.45
CA HIS A 65 -0.73 -21.79 -18.13
C HIS A 65 -0.67 -23.30 -17.96
N SER A 66 -0.61 -24.05 -19.05
CA SER A 66 -0.50 -25.52 -19.00
C SER A 66 0.93 -26.00 -18.76
N ILE A 67 1.93 -25.10 -18.77
CA ILE A 67 3.34 -25.47 -18.63
C ILE A 67 3.85 -24.97 -17.26
N ALA A 68 4.05 -25.89 -16.33
CA ALA A 68 4.48 -25.60 -14.96
C ALA A 68 5.79 -24.81 -14.87
N ALA A 69 6.74 -25.04 -15.80
CA ALA A 69 8.01 -24.36 -15.83
C ALA A 69 7.89 -22.86 -16.15
N ILE A 70 6.84 -22.45 -16.85
CA ILE A 70 6.55 -21.05 -17.15
C ILE A 70 5.79 -20.41 -15.99
N LEU A 71 4.97 -21.19 -15.29
CA LEU A 71 4.14 -20.70 -14.19
C LEU A 71 4.96 -20.35 -12.94
N GLN A 72 6.02 -21.11 -12.66
CA GLN A 72 6.81 -20.94 -11.45
C GLN A 72 7.48 -19.57 -11.30
N PRO A 73 8.14 -18.97 -12.35
CA PRO A 73 8.67 -17.63 -12.24
C PRO A 73 7.59 -16.57 -11.93
N PHE A 74 6.38 -16.73 -12.47
CA PHE A 74 5.28 -15.84 -12.18
C PHE A 74 4.83 -15.93 -10.73
N GLN A 75 4.83 -17.13 -10.15
CA GLN A 75 4.46 -17.33 -8.75
C GLN A 75 5.43 -16.64 -7.81
N ILE A 76 6.72 -16.76 -8.04
CA ILE A 76 7.77 -16.13 -7.24
C ILE A 76 7.66 -14.62 -7.32
N SER A 77 7.55 -14.07 -8.53
CA SER A 77 7.43 -12.62 -8.76
C SER A 77 6.17 -12.06 -8.12
N CYS A 78 5.05 -12.77 -8.21
CA CYS A 78 3.80 -12.36 -7.61
C CYS A 78 3.93 -12.25 -6.09
N LYS A 79 4.50 -13.27 -5.45
CA LYS A 79 4.70 -13.30 -4.00
C LYS A 79 5.56 -12.12 -3.54
N ASP A 80 6.67 -11.86 -4.21
CA ASP A 80 7.57 -10.76 -3.86
C ASP A 80 6.88 -9.40 -3.99
N ILE A 81 6.17 -9.18 -5.09
CA ILE A 81 5.46 -7.93 -5.32
C ILE A 81 4.36 -7.71 -4.27
N VAL A 82 3.62 -8.75 -3.92
CA VAL A 82 2.57 -8.71 -2.90
C VAL A 82 3.15 -8.35 -1.53
N GLU A 83 4.28 -8.95 -1.17
CA GLU A 83 4.95 -8.65 0.09
C GLU A 83 5.46 -7.21 0.13
N GLU A 84 6.02 -6.69 -0.96
CA GLU A 84 6.46 -5.30 -1.07
C GLU A 84 5.29 -4.32 -0.94
N ILE A 85 4.16 -4.61 -1.56
CA ILE A 85 2.95 -3.78 -1.42
C ILE A 85 2.47 -3.76 0.03
N ALA A 86 2.43 -4.92 0.67
CA ALA A 86 2.00 -5.02 2.08
C ALA A 86 2.93 -4.22 3.00
N GLU A 87 4.23 -4.29 2.78
CA GLU A 87 5.21 -3.55 3.58
C GLU A 87 5.12 -2.05 3.33
N CYS A 88 5.00 -1.61 2.09
CA CYS A 88 4.81 -0.19 1.76
C CYS A 88 3.51 0.35 2.36
N SER A 89 2.44 -0.43 2.34
CA SER A 89 1.17 -0.06 2.95
C SER A 89 1.32 0.13 4.47
N ARG A 90 2.01 -0.79 5.14
CA ARG A 90 2.29 -0.67 6.57
C ARG A 90 3.11 0.58 6.89
N ARG A 91 4.07 0.92 6.03
CA ARG A 91 4.89 2.12 6.20
C ARG A 91 4.05 3.39 6.11
N VAL A 92 3.17 3.48 5.12
CA VAL A 92 2.23 4.60 4.97
C VAL A 92 1.34 4.72 6.20
N ASP A 93 0.76 3.62 6.66
CA ASP A 93 -0.11 3.60 7.85
C ASP A 93 0.65 4.01 9.12
N SER A 94 1.89 3.56 9.26
CA SER A 94 2.76 3.92 10.38
C SER A 94 3.07 5.42 10.40
N LEU A 95 3.39 6.00 9.25
CA LEU A 95 3.65 7.44 9.13
C LEU A 95 2.38 8.26 9.41
N ALA A 96 1.24 7.81 8.92
CA ALA A 96 -0.06 8.44 9.20
C ALA A 96 -0.38 8.42 10.70
N SER A 97 -0.14 7.29 11.35
CA SER A 97 -0.36 7.14 12.79
C SER A 97 0.55 8.07 13.59
N ALA A 98 1.83 8.16 13.23
CA ALA A 98 2.80 9.05 13.88
C ALA A 98 2.40 10.52 13.70
N ALA A 99 1.99 10.91 12.49
CA ALA A 99 1.54 12.27 12.20
C ALA A 99 0.26 12.63 12.98
N SER A 100 -0.68 11.70 13.09
CA SER A 100 -1.90 11.87 13.87
C SER A 100 -1.61 12.08 15.35
N LYS A 101 -0.69 11.29 15.92
CA LYS A 101 -0.26 11.44 17.31
C LYS A 101 0.41 12.79 17.57
N ALA A 102 1.26 13.24 16.65
CA ALA A 102 1.91 14.55 16.74
C ALA A 102 0.89 15.69 16.72
N GLU A 103 -0.12 15.59 15.85
CA GLU A 103 -1.20 16.56 15.75
C GLU A 103 -2.01 16.62 17.05
N LEU A 104 -2.38 15.48 17.62
CA LEU A 104 -3.08 15.41 18.90
C LEU A 104 -2.27 16.03 20.03
N ARG A 105 -0.97 15.79 20.06
CA ARG A 105 -0.06 16.38 21.05
C ARG A 105 -0.04 17.89 20.93
N ASP A 106 0.10 18.43 19.72
CA ASP A 106 0.13 19.85 19.46
C ASP A 106 -1.19 20.51 19.87
N LEU A 107 -2.31 19.86 19.57
CA LEU A 107 -3.64 20.31 19.96
C LEU A 107 -3.78 20.38 21.50
N HIS A 108 -3.30 19.33 22.18
CA HIS A 108 -3.32 19.28 23.65
C HIS A 108 -2.52 20.41 24.28
N ILE A 109 -1.32 20.67 23.77
CA ILE A 109 -0.46 21.77 24.22
C ILE A 109 -1.16 23.12 24.00
N THR A 110 -1.77 23.32 22.84
CA THR A 110 -2.51 24.54 22.52
C THR A 110 -3.68 24.76 23.49
N VAL A 111 -4.44 23.71 23.78
CA VAL A 111 -5.55 23.77 24.73
C VAL A 111 -5.06 24.16 26.12
N LEU A 112 -3.96 23.57 26.59
CA LEU A 112 -3.36 23.92 27.88
C LEU A 112 -2.91 25.39 27.94
N GLN A 113 -2.30 25.89 26.88
CA GLN A 113 -1.88 27.29 26.77
C GLN A 113 -3.10 28.26 26.83
N LEU A 114 -4.17 27.92 26.11
CA LEU A 114 -5.40 28.70 26.14
C LEU A 114 -6.02 28.69 27.53
N ALA A 115 -6.03 27.56 28.22
CA ALA A 115 -6.53 27.45 29.59
C ALA A 115 -5.74 28.35 30.54
N GLU A 116 -4.43 28.40 30.44
CA GLU A 116 -3.58 29.29 31.23
C GLU A 116 -3.92 30.77 30.97
N MET A 117 -4.13 31.13 29.72
CA MET A 117 -4.48 32.51 29.34
C MET A 117 -5.82 32.93 29.90
N VAL A 118 -6.79 32.03 29.99
CA VAL A 118 -8.12 32.30 30.52
C VAL A 118 -8.12 32.40 32.05
N MET A 119 -7.28 31.59 32.71
CA MET A 119 -7.22 31.55 34.18
C MET A 119 -6.33 32.64 34.80
N CYS A 120 -5.53 33.29 34.05
CA CYS A 120 -4.76 34.46 34.45
C CYS A 120 -5.54 35.73 34.19
#